data_809b032d290d8bed48f5377518f034c2
#
_entry.id   809b032d290d8bed48f5377518f034c2
#
_cell.length_a   1.000
_cell.length_b   1.000
_cell.length_c   1.000
_cell.angle_alpha   90.00
_cell.angle_beta   90.00
_cell.angle_gamma   90.00
#
_symmetry.space_group_name_H-M   'P 1'
#
loop_
_entity.id
_entity.type
_entity.pdbx_description
1 polymer ?
#
loop_
_entity_poly.entity_id
_entity_poly.type
_entity_poly.pdbx_seq_one_letter_code
_entity_poly.pdbx_strand_id
1 'polypeptide(L)'
;MAAVAALVLHISSTAVEGQSSQAPPKAPTVTAPQDIAAVPLPPPLAGGAPQTANYDIDVTLDPAARTLKGREVITWQNPGEIAAYSIRLHLYWNAFRNTKSTWLQQRHLIGNDPFADADAEDFGYSTVTKLVRINDDGSELDLTQALHYISPDDRNTDDRTLAAADLANAVEPGKSLRLRVEWTGKFPRNFDRTGAIGKYFFVSQWFPKLGVFDQAGWTAHQFFANSEFYSDFGHYDVRMTVPTGWMVGATGVEQSKADNGNGTTTHRYVQGDVHDFAWTTSPDFIERRQAFDQPGRPQVQMRLLLQPEHAHLAERHFAGAAAALKYYGEWYGAYTYPTLTIVDPPYQSESGGMEYPTIFTAGTRWLSPAQSNDPEYVVLHEAGHQFWYGMVANNEVEHGWLDEGINEFSDSRVQSVALQPNYLV
;
A
#
# COMPACT_ATOMS: atom_id res chain seq x y z
N MET A 1 -26.93 47.80 25.86
CA MET A 1 -28.23 47.26 26.29
C MET A 1 -28.85 46.58 25.10
N ALA A 2 -28.80 45.28 25.05
CA ALA A 2 -29.53 44.46 24.09
C ALA A 2 -29.96 43.18 24.81
N ALA A 3 -31.26 42.95 24.86
CA ALA A 3 -31.89 41.88 25.61
C ALA A 3 -31.77 40.53 24.88
N VAL A 4 -31.41 39.51 25.63
CA VAL A 4 -31.44 38.10 25.20
C VAL A 4 -32.80 37.53 25.57
N ALA A 5 -33.61 37.14 24.58
CA ALA A 5 -34.89 36.46 24.80
C ALA A 5 -34.63 34.95 24.86
N ALA A 6 -34.90 34.34 26.00
CA ALA A 6 -34.87 32.89 26.18
C ALA A 6 -36.22 32.29 25.73
N LEU A 7 -36.18 31.38 24.78
CA LEU A 7 -37.33 30.59 24.32
C LEU A 7 -37.40 29.29 25.15
N VAL A 8 -38.42 29.19 26.01
CA VAL A 8 -38.72 27.97 26.79
C VAL A 8 -39.69 27.11 25.98
N LEU A 9 -39.23 25.95 25.50
CA LEU A 9 -40.11 24.94 24.89
C LEU A 9 -40.68 24.03 25.98
N HIS A 10 -42.00 24.04 26.12
CA HIS A 10 -42.76 23.07 26.92
C HIS A 10 -42.90 21.77 26.10
N ILE A 11 -42.32 20.68 26.60
CA ILE A 11 -42.58 19.34 26.08
C ILE A 11 -43.62 18.67 26.95
N SER A 12 -44.80 18.43 26.38
CA SER A 12 -45.87 17.65 27.01
C SER A 12 -45.54 16.16 26.92
N SER A 13 -45.48 15.49 28.06
CA SER A 13 -45.30 14.06 28.17
C SER A 13 -46.62 13.33 27.87
N THR A 14 -46.70 12.60 26.78
CA THR A 14 -47.68 11.52 26.60
C THR A 14 -47.02 10.18 26.88
N ALA A 15 -47.51 9.48 27.87
CA ALA A 15 -47.09 8.12 28.20
C ALA A 15 -47.50 7.15 27.08
N VAL A 16 -46.53 6.37 26.58
CA VAL A 16 -46.81 5.21 25.74
C VAL A 16 -46.54 3.96 26.57
N GLU A 17 -47.57 3.14 26.71
CA GLU A 17 -47.54 1.86 27.39
C GLU A 17 -46.69 0.83 26.64
N GLY A 18 -45.95 0.11 27.44
CA GLY A 18 -45.49 -1.26 27.34
C GLY A 18 -45.13 -1.88 25.98
N GLN A 19 -43.86 -1.92 25.66
CA GLN A 19 -43.32 -3.02 24.85
C GLN A 19 -42.27 -3.80 25.65
N SER A 20 -42.45 -5.11 25.65
CA SER A 20 -41.62 -6.10 26.37
C SER A 20 -40.13 -5.99 25.98
N SER A 21 -39.29 -5.89 26.99
CA SER A 21 -37.84 -5.93 26.82
C SER A 21 -37.39 -7.30 26.28
N GLN A 22 -37.07 -7.39 25.03
CA GLN A 22 -36.19 -8.48 24.55
C GLN A 22 -34.77 -8.19 25.00
N ALA A 23 -34.13 -9.17 25.64
CA ALA A 23 -32.73 -9.08 26.04
C ALA A 23 -31.85 -8.84 24.80
N PRO A 24 -30.79 -8.04 24.89
CA PRO A 24 -29.88 -7.79 23.78
C PRO A 24 -29.27 -9.11 23.30
N PRO A 25 -29.04 -9.29 22.00
CA PRO A 25 -28.41 -10.48 21.46
C PRO A 25 -27.02 -10.66 22.10
N LYS A 26 -26.73 -11.89 22.49
CA LYS A 26 -25.45 -12.30 23.08
C LYS A 26 -24.33 -11.92 22.11
N ALA A 27 -23.34 -11.18 22.57
CA ALA A 27 -22.14 -10.85 21.79
C ALA A 27 -21.50 -12.15 21.24
N PRO A 28 -21.07 -12.18 19.99
CA PRO A 28 -20.42 -13.35 19.41
C PRO A 28 -19.19 -13.68 20.24
N THR A 29 -19.05 -14.94 20.60
CA THR A 29 -17.90 -15.47 21.33
C THR A 29 -16.65 -15.27 20.47
N VAL A 30 -15.72 -14.44 20.91
CA VAL A 30 -14.41 -14.27 20.29
C VAL A 30 -13.67 -15.60 20.42
N THR A 31 -13.60 -16.36 19.34
CA THR A 31 -12.70 -17.53 19.25
C THR A 31 -11.26 -17.00 19.27
N ALA A 32 -10.43 -17.61 20.12
CA ALA A 32 -8.99 -17.34 20.17
C ALA A 32 -8.38 -17.45 18.75
N PRO A 33 -7.30 -16.72 18.43
CA PRO A 33 -6.63 -16.82 17.15
C PRO A 33 -6.31 -18.29 16.88
N GLN A 34 -6.93 -18.85 15.84
CA GLN A 34 -6.49 -20.17 15.35
C GLN A 34 -5.13 -19.94 14.69
N ASP A 35 -4.15 -20.79 15.04
CA ASP A 35 -2.90 -20.88 14.28
C ASP A 35 -3.26 -21.11 12.82
N ILE A 36 -3.02 -20.08 11.99
CA ILE A 36 -3.32 -20.15 10.56
C ILE A 36 -2.28 -21.08 9.98
N ALA A 37 -2.69 -22.28 9.60
CA ALA A 37 -1.90 -23.10 8.70
C ALA A 37 -1.57 -22.23 7.47
N ALA A 38 -0.29 -22.16 7.09
CA ALA A 38 0.13 -21.39 5.92
C ALA A 38 -0.78 -21.73 4.75
N VAL A 39 -1.51 -20.72 4.23
CA VAL A 39 -2.34 -20.90 3.05
C VAL A 39 -1.38 -21.17 1.89
N PRO A 40 -1.49 -22.30 1.17
CA PRO A 40 -0.64 -22.53 0.01
C PRO A 40 -0.81 -21.38 -0.98
N LEU A 41 0.30 -20.87 -1.52
CA LEU A 41 0.22 -19.91 -2.61
C LEU A 41 -0.57 -20.55 -3.76
N PRO A 42 -1.53 -19.84 -4.34
CA PRO A 42 -2.19 -20.32 -5.55
C PRO A 42 -1.13 -20.53 -6.63
N PRO A 43 -1.28 -21.52 -7.50
CA PRO A 43 -0.42 -21.64 -8.66
C PRO A 43 -0.52 -20.35 -9.47
N PRO A 44 0.58 -19.92 -10.16
CA PRO A 44 0.53 -18.79 -11.07
C PRO A 44 -0.66 -18.96 -12.01
N LEU A 45 -1.40 -17.86 -12.23
CA LEU A 45 -2.54 -17.88 -13.14
C LEU A 45 -2.07 -18.36 -14.51
N ALA A 46 -2.78 -19.31 -15.10
CA ALA A 46 -2.54 -19.70 -16.48
C ALA A 46 -2.77 -18.46 -17.37
N GLY A 47 -1.69 -17.87 -17.88
CA GLY A 47 -1.72 -16.61 -18.60
C GLY A 47 -1.47 -15.36 -17.72
N GLY A 48 -0.91 -15.53 -16.52
CA GLY A 48 -0.47 -14.42 -15.66
C GLY A 48 0.55 -13.50 -16.35
N ALA A 49 0.71 -12.30 -15.78
CA ALA A 49 1.68 -11.32 -16.28
C ALA A 49 3.10 -11.91 -16.30
N PRO A 50 3.95 -11.55 -17.27
CA PRO A 50 5.36 -11.89 -17.20
C PRO A 50 5.96 -11.43 -15.88
N GLN A 51 6.64 -12.32 -15.15
CA GLN A 51 7.34 -11.96 -13.92
C GLN A 51 8.69 -11.36 -14.26
N THR A 52 8.65 -10.09 -14.69
CA THR A 52 9.81 -9.38 -15.24
C THR A 52 10.80 -8.98 -14.17
N ALA A 53 10.34 -8.50 -13.02
CA ALA A 53 11.18 -8.03 -11.93
C ALA A 53 10.80 -8.71 -10.60
N ASN A 54 11.65 -9.63 -10.13
CA ASN A 54 11.43 -10.41 -8.91
C ASN A 54 12.31 -9.88 -7.78
N TYR A 55 11.78 -9.87 -6.55
CA TYR A 55 12.41 -9.27 -5.38
C TYR A 55 12.48 -10.27 -4.21
N ASP A 56 13.67 -10.44 -3.67
CA ASP A 56 13.94 -11.15 -2.42
C ASP A 56 14.51 -10.14 -1.42
N ILE A 57 13.70 -9.74 -0.41
CA ILE A 57 13.97 -8.58 0.44
C ILE A 57 14.06 -8.98 1.91
N ASP A 58 15.14 -8.56 2.58
CA ASP A 58 15.26 -8.53 4.03
C ASP A 58 15.26 -7.09 4.53
N VAL A 59 14.37 -6.76 5.48
CA VAL A 59 14.29 -5.42 6.06
C VAL A 59 14.11 -5.48 7.56
N THR A 60 14.75 -4.55 8.26
CA THR A 60 14.62 -4.36 9.70
C THR A 60 14.16 -2.94 10.01
N LEU A 61 13.13 -2.82 10.84
CA LEU A 61 12.61 -1.57 11.37
C LEU A 61 13.29 -1.23 12.71
N ASP A 62 13.83 -0.03 12.81
CA ASP A 62 14.12 0.62 14.09
C ASP A 62 13.03 1.68 14.35
N PRO A 63 12.03 1.40 15.20
CA PRO A 63 10.93 2.33 15.43
C PRO A 63 11.36 3.55 16.26
N ALA A 64 12.42 3.45 17.07
CA ALA A 64 12.89 4.57 17.87
C ALA A 64 13.63 5.62 17.01
N ALA A 65 14.42 5.13 16.05
CA ALA A 65 15.11 5.99 15.08
C ALA A 65 14.22 6.36 13.88
N ARG A 66 13.06 5.73 13.73
CA ARG A 66 12.18 5.81 12.53
C ARG A 66 12.96 5.49 11.26
N THR A 67 13.71 4.38 11.26
CA THR A 67 14.53 3.99 10.12
C THR A 67 14.30 2.55 9.69
N LEU A 68 14.55 2.30 8.40
CA LEU A 68 14.69 0.97 7.83
C LEU A 68 16.13 0.73 7.43
N LYS A 69 16.57 -0.50 7.60
CA LYS A 69 17.77 -1.04 6.96
C LYS A 69 17.38 -2.24 6.15
N GLY A 70 17.62 -2.18 4.85
CA GLY A 70 17.21 -3.20 3.92
C GLY A 70 18.35 -3.75 3.08
N ARG A 71 18.15 -4.96 2.59
CA ARG A 71 18.94 -5.63 1.57
C ARG A 71 17.98 -6.38 0.68
N GLU A 72 18.19 -6.30 -0.63
CA GLU A 72 17.41 -7.07 -1.59
C GLU A 72 18.27 -7.70 -2.66
N VAL A 73 17.73 -8.73 -3.29
CA VAL A 73 18.20 -9.26 -4.56
C VAL A 73 17.08 -9.07 -5.58
N ILE A 74 17.34 -8.24 -6.58
CA ILE A 74 16.47 -8.06 -7.74
C ILE A 74 16.92 -9.03 -8.81
N THR A 75 16.00 -9.83 -9.35
CA THR A 75 16.21 -10.64 -10.55
C THR A 75 15.31 -10.11 -11.65
N TRP A 76 15.90 -9.51 -12.66
CA TRP A 76 15.18 -8.87 -13.76
C TRP A 76 15.52 -9.56 -15.08
N GLN A 77 14.53 -9.76 -15.93
CA GLN A 77 14.72 -10.21 -17.30
C GLN A 77 14.39 -9.06 -18.25
N ASN A 78 15.29 -8.73 -19.16
CA ASN A 78 15.03 -7.71 -20.18
C ASN A 78 13.87 -8.16 -21.09
N PRO A 79 12.68 -7.54 -20.98
CA PRO A 79 11.52 -7.92 -21.77
C PRO A 79 11.49 -7.22 -23.13
N GLY A 80 12.36 -6.22 -23.34
CA GLY A 80 12.41 -5.39 -24.54
C GLY A 80 13.05 -6.07 -25.72
N GLU A 81 13.05 -5.36 -26.85
CA GLU A 81 13.70 -5.77 -28.10
C GLU A 81 15.10 -5.17 -28.27
N ILE A 82 15.52 -4.29 -27.36
CA ILE A 82 16.80 -3.60 -27.35
C ILE A 82 17.62 -3.95 -26.10
N ALA A 83 18.94 -3.81 -26.20
CA ALA A 83 19.84 -4.04 -25.08
C ALA A 83 19.75 -2.90 -24.04
N ALA A 84 19.75 -3.24 -22.75
CA ALA A 84 19.79 -2.28 -21.65
C ALA A 84 21.23 -2.00 -21.23
N TYR A 85 21.70 -0.77 -21.44
CA TYR A 85 23.07 -0.31 -21.12
C TYR A 85 23.19 0.34 -19.75
N SER A 86 22.09 0.51 -19.06
CA SER A 86 22.02 1.05 -17.69
C SER A 86 20.86 0.40 -16.94
N ILE A 87 20.80 0.64 -15.64
CA ILE A 87 19.62 0.36 -14.82
C ILE A 87 19.06 1.66 -14.26
N ARG A 88 17.78 1.69 -13.95
CA ARG A 88 17.13 2.80 -13.26
C ARG A 88 16.42 2.30 -12.02
N LEU A 89 16.63 2.98 -10.89
CA LEU A 89 16.04 2.65 -9.60
C LEU A 89 15.23 3.82 -9.09
N HIS A 90 13.96 3.61 -8.80
CA HIS A 90 13.13 4.54 -8.07
C HIS A 90 13.50 4.52 -6.59
N LEU A 91 13.64 5.70 -6.01
CA LEU A 91 13.90 5.97 -4.61
C LEU A 91 12.85 6.96 -4.11
N TYR A 92 11.58 6.55 -4.15
CA TYR A 92 10.42 7.42 -3.98
C TYR A 92 10.42 8.22 -2.67
N TRP A 93 10.96 7.68 -1.57
CA TRP A 93 11.05 8.40 -0.29
C TRP A 93 11.91 9.67 -0.36
N ASN A 94 12.74 9.82 -1.38
CA ASN A 94 13.50 11.05 -1.58
C ASN A 94 12.63 12.24 -2.02
N ALA A 95 11.38 12.02 -2.38
CA ALA A 95 10.38 13.08 -2.53
C ALA A 95 10.17 13.87 -1.23
N PHE A 96 10.34 13.22 -0.09
CA PHE A 96 10.17 13.78 1.24
C PHE A 96 11.51 14.18 1.91
N ARG A 97 12.59 14.26 1.15
CA ARG A 97 13.93 14.52 1.66
C ARG A 97 14.14 15.96 2.10
N ASN A 98 13.56 16.89 1.40
CA ASN A 98 13.62 18.32 1.62
C ASN A 98 12.55 19.01 0.77
N THR A 99 12.39 20.33 0.94
CA THR A 99 11.38 21.14 0.22
C THR A 99 11.70 21.40 -1.25
N LYS A 100 12.76 20.80 -1.81
CA LYS A 100 13.23 21.07 -3.18
C LYS A 100 12.96 19.92 -4.15
N SER A 101 12.43 18.79 -3.69
CA SER A 101 12.02 17.71 -4.57
C SER A 101 10.93 18.20 -5.54
N THR A 102 10.82 17.60 -6.71
CA THR A 102 9.77 17.88 -7.69
C THR A 102 8.38 17.75 -7.07
N TRP A 103 8.15 16.68 -6.31
CA TRP A 103 6.89 16.44 -5.61
C TRP A 103 6.50 17.59 -4.68
N LEU A 104 7.39 18.02 -3.79
CA LEU A 104 7.10 19.09 -2.83
C LEU A 104 6.97 20.46 -3.49
N GLN A 105 7.77 20.75 -4.54
CA GLN A 105 7.60 21.98 -5.31
C GLN A 105 6.23 22.04 -5.98
N GLN A 106 5.74 20.95 -6.54
CA GLN A 106 4.42 20.88 -7.15
C GLN A 106 3.29 21.05 -6.12
N ARG A 107 3.40 20.39 -4.94
CA ARG A 107 2.44 20.57 -3.83
C ARG A 107 2.39 22.02 -3.37
N HIS A 108 3.52 22.66 -3.22
CA HIS A 108 3.62 24.09 -2.86
C HIS A 108 2.95 24.99 -3.91
N LEU A 109 3.16 24.74 -5.19
CA LEU A 109 2.58 25.53 -6.29
C LEU A 109 1.06 25.50 -6.33
N ILE A 110 0.45 24.39 -5.94
CA ILE A 110 -1.03 24.27 -5.86
C ILE A 110 -1.60 24.73 -4.52
N GLY A 111 -0.78 25.33 -3.64
CA GLY A 111 -1.21 25.84 -2.34
C GLY A 111 -1.41 24.76 -1.28
N ASN A 112 -0.93 23.56 -1.52
CA ASN A 112 -0.93 22.46 -0.56
C ASN A 112 0.53 22.17 -0.17
N ASP A 113 0.98 22.74 0.94
CA ASP A 113 2.33 22.53 1.43
C ASP A 113 2.28 21.71 2.73
N PRO A 114 2.37 20.37 2.63
CA PRO A 114 2.30 19.50 3.80
C PRO A 114 3.51 19.64 4.72
N PHE A 115 4.59 20.32 4.26
CA PHE A 115 5.80 20.55 5.02
C PHE A 115 5.96 21.99 5.52
N ALA A 116 4.92 22.85 5.40
CA ALA A 116 4.99 24.23 5.83
C ALA A 116 5.32 24.40 7.32
N ASP A 117 4.92 23.45 8.15
CA ASP A 117 5.16 23.37 9.59
C ASP A 117 6.12 22.24 9.99
N ALA A 118 6.85 21.66 9.01
CA ALA A 118 7.67 20.48 9.26
C ALA A 118 9.00 20.83 9.93
N ASP A 119 9.33 20.05 10.94
CA ASP A 119 10.67 20.03 11.55
C ASP A 119 11.62 19.14 10.76
N ALA A 120 12.93 19.23 11.03
CA ALA A 120 13.95 18.41 10.38
C ALA A 120 13.74 16.89 10.59
N GLU A 121 13.04 16.50 11.65
CA GLU A 121 12.71 15.11 11.95
C GLU A 121 11.56 14.56 11.10
N ASP A 122 10.75 15.43 10.53
CA ASP A 122 9.60 15.07 9.71
C ASP A 122 9.98 14.65 8.28
N PHE A 123 11.18 15.02 7.84
CA PHE A 123 11.65 14.62 6.52
C PHE A 123 12.13 13.17 6.50
N GLY A 124 11.82 12.49 5.39
CA GLY A 124 12.23 11.11 5.12
C GLY A 124 13.09 11.00 3.87
N TYR A 125 13.85 9.92 3.75
CA TYR A 125 14.67 9.68 2.56
C TYR A 125 15.05 8.20 2.44
N SER A 126 15.51 7.82 1.27
CA SER A 126 16.16 6.55 1.00
C SER A 126 17.57 6.77 0.44
N THR A 127 18.52 5.93 0.84
CA THR A 127 19.91 5.98 0.37
C THR A 127 20.40 4.57 0.08
N VAL A 128 20.76 4.30 -1.17
CA VAL A 128 21.45 3.09 -1.56
C VAL A 128 22.90 3.18 -1.05
N THR A 129 23.28 2.23 -0.20
CA THR A 129 24.62 2.15 0.39
C THR A 129 25.55 1.22 -0.36
N LYS A 130 24.97 0.25 -1.10
CA LYS A 130 25.70 -0.69 -1.95
C LYS A 130 24.83 -1.16 -3.11
N LEU A 131 25.43 -1.22 -4.30
CA LEU A 131 24.85 -1.78 -5.51
C LEU A 131 25.84 -2.73 -6.15
N VAL A 132 25.45 -3.98 -6.36
CA VAL A 132 26.31 -5.03 -6.89
C VAL A 132 25.58 -5.82 -7.97
N ARG A 133 26.19 -5.97 -9.14
CA ARG A 133 25.77 -6.95 -10.14
C ARG A 133 26.33 -8.32 -9.76
N ILE A 134 25.47 -9.34 -9.73
CA ILE A 134 25.82 -10.73 -9.52
C ILE A 134 25.83 -11.41 -10.90
N ASN A 135 26.98 -11.86 -11.36
CA ASN A 135 27.12 -12.55 -12.64
C ASN A 135 26.70 -14.02 -12.54
N ASP A 136 26.47 -14.67 -13.67
CA ASP A 136 26.02 -16.07 -13.75
C ASP A 136 27.02 -17.06 -13.14
N ASP A 137 28.31 -16.73 -13.17
CA ASP A 137 29.39 -17.51 -12.53
C ASP A 137 29.51 -17.28 -11.02
N GLY A 138 28.64 -16.43 -10.44
CA GLY A 138 28.66 -16.06 -9.04
C GLY A 138 29.65 -14.94 -8.69
N SER A 139 30.43 -14.45 -9.64
CA SER A 139 31.29 -13.28 -9.41
C SER A 139 30.47 -12.02 -9.23
N GLU A 140 31.03 -11.05 -8.51
CA GLU A 140 30.35 -9.80 -8.16
C GLU A 140 31.09 -8.59 -8.76
N LEU A 141 30.31 -7.66 -9.33
CA LEU A 141 30.79 -6.39 -9.82
C LEU A 141 30.14 -5.27 -9.00
N ASP A 142 30.95 -4.49 -8.28
CA ASP A 142 30.49 -3.35 -7.51
C ASP A 142 30.15 -2.18 -8.44
N LEU A 143 28.89 -1.76 -8.43
CA LEU A 143 28.36 -0.64 -9.21
C LEU A 143 28.05 0.59 -8.33
N THR A 144 28.40 0.56 -7.05
CA THR A 144 28.04 1.62 -6.10
C THR A 144 28.51 3.00 -6.54
N GLN A 145 29.74 3.08 -7.10
CA GLN A 145 30.29 4.35 -7.59
C GLN A 145 29.73 4.81 -8.94
N ALA A 146 29.10 3.89 -9.69
CA ALA A 146 28.42 4.23 -10.94
C ALA A 146 27.02 4.79 -10.71
N LEU A 147 26.44 4.58 -9.51
CA LEU A 147 25.11 5.05 -9.17
C LEU A 147 25.09 6.59 -9.04
N HIS A 148 24.21 7.24 -9.79
CA HIS A 148 24.01 8.68 -9.76
C HIS A 148 22.53 9.04 -9.91
N TYR A 149 22.12 10.19 -9.35
CA TYR A 149 20.75 10.65 -9.49
C TYR A 149 20.51 11.27 -10.87
N ILE A 150 19.31 11.05 -11.41
CA ILE A 150 18.88 11.61 -12.68
C ILE A 150 17.52 12.28 -12.55
N SER A 151 17.26 13.28 -13.38
CA SER A 151 16.02 14.06 -13.40
C SER A 151 15.58 14.25 -14.86
N PRO A 152 15.11 13.17 -15.53
CA PRO A 152 14.85 13.20 -16.97
C PRO A 152 13.67 14.07 -17.36
N ASP A 153 12.70 14.28 -16.46
CA ASP A 153 11.43 14.91 -16.80
C ASP A 153 11.49 16.44 -16.69
N ASP A 154 12.00 16.98 -15.58
CA ASP A 154 11.99 18.42 -15.29
C ASP A 154 13.38 19.05 -15.12
N ARG A 155 14.43 18.23 -15.11
CA ARG A 155 15.83 18.61 -14.87
C ARG A 155 16.11 19.20 -13.49
N ASN A 156 15.24 18.91 -12.51
CA ASN A 156 15.45 19.32 -11.13
C ASN A 156 16.57 18.50 -10.49
N THR A 157 17.77 19.06 -10.38
CA THR A 157 18.95 18.37 -9.83
C THR A 157 18.89 18.18 -8.31
N ASP A 158 17.98 18.86 -7.62
CA ASP A 158 17.69 18.63 -6.20
C ASP A 158 16.75 17.41 -5.96
N ASP A 159 16.02 16.96 -7.00
CA ASP A 159 15.25 15.75 -6.95
C ASP A 159 16.17 14.53 -6.96
N ARG A 160 15.86 13.56 -6.09
CA ARG A 160 16.62 12.30 -5.95
C ARG A 160 15.73 11.09 -5.94
N THR A 161 14.54 11.20 -6.50
CA THR A 161 13.58 10.11 -6.56
C THR A 161 13.91 9.06 -7.60
N LEU A 162 14.83 9.38 -8.52
CA LEU A 162 15.31 8.46 -9.54
C LEU A 162 16.83 8.44 -9.62
N ALA A 163 17.41 7.22 -9.67
CA ALA A 163 18.83 7.01 -9.83
C ALA A 163 19.12 6.07 -11.01
N ALA A 164 20.28 6.22 -11.62
CA ALA A 164 20.76 5.35 -12.70
C ALA A 164 22.17 4.84 -12.40
N ALA A 165 22.51 3.67 -12.97
CA ALA A 165 23.88 3.18 -13.02
C ALA A 165 24.15 2.55 -14.38
N ASP A 166 25.24 2.99 -15.03
CA ASP A 166 25.66 2.44 -16.32
C ASP A 166 26.25 1.04 -16.16
N LEU A 167 26.00 0.20 -17.13
CA LEU A 167 26.46 -1.18 -17.18
C LEU A 167 27.60 -1.31 -18.20
N ALA A 168 28.77 -1.78 -17.75
CA ALA A 168 29.90 -2.07 -18.64
C ALA A 168 29.55 -3.11 -19.72
N ASN A 169 28.67 -4.07 -19.37
CA ASN A 169 28.12 -5.05 -20.30
C ASN A 169 26.60 -4.92 -20.27
N ALA A 170 26.01 -4.62 -21.41
CA ALA A 170 24.59 -4.50 -21.59
C ALA A 170 23.86 -5.81 -21.23
N VAL A 171 22.59 -5.68 -20.91
CA VAL A 171 21.66 -6.81 -20.77
C VAL A 171 20.87 -6.95 -22.07
N GLU A 172 21.23 -7.94 -22.88
CA GLU A 172 20.59 -8.22 -24.15
C GLU A 172 19.12 -8.64 -23.99
N PRO A 173 18.27 -8.49 -25.03
CA PRO A 173 16.89 -8.97 -25.03
C PRO A 173 16.76 -10.42 -24.54
N GLY A 174 15.83 -10.66 -23.62
CA GLY A 174 15.57 -11.98 -23.03
C GLY A 174 16.63 -12.46 -22.02
N LYS A 175 17.72 -11.68 -21.80
CA LYS A 175 18.74 -12.02 -20.79
C LYS A 175 18.35 -11.48 -19.43
N SER A 176 18.86 -12.13 -18.38
CA SER A 176 18.61 -11.75 -17.00
C SER A 176 19.75 -10.94 -16.40
N LEU A 177 19.42 -10.09 -15.46
CA LEU A 177 20.30 -9.33 -14.60
C LEU A 177 19.94 -9.65 -13.14
N ARG A 178 20.96 -9.89 -12.31
CA ARG A 178 20.79 -10.00 -10.86
C ARG A 178 21.54 -8.87 -10.17
N LEU A 179 20.83 -8.15 -9.33
CA LEU A 179 21.39 -7.05 -8.55
C LEU A 179 21.20 -7.33 -7.07
N ARG A 180 22.24 -7.08 -6.27
CA ARG A 180 22.10 -6.94 -4.82
C ARG A 180 22.16 -5.46 -4.46
N VAL A 181 21.14 -4.99 -3.77
CA VAL A 181 21.06 -3.61 -3.29
C VAL A 181 20.99 -3.61 -1.78
N GLU A 182 21.82 -2.79 -1.13
CA GLU A 182 21.70 -2.50 0.29
C GLU A 182 21.36 -1.02 0.47
N TRP A 183 20.42 -0.72 1.36
CA TRP A 183 19.97 0.65 1.57
C TRP A 183 19.57 0.92 3.01
N THR A 184 19.43 2.20 3.30
CA THR A 184 18.81 2.71 4.52
C THR A 184 17.74 3.70 4.15
N GLY A 185 16.62 3.71 4.91
CA GLY A 185 15.56 4.68 4.77
C GLY A 185 15.24 5.33 6.10
N LYS A 186 14.89 6.60 6.10
CA LYS A 186 14.28 7.31 7.22
C LYS A 186 12.85 7.62 6.87
N PHE A 187 11.91 7.27 7.76
CA PHE A 187 10.50 7.57 7.58
C PHE A 187 10.25 9.08 7.63
N PRO A 188 9.46 9.61 6.69
CA PRO A 188 8.84 10.91 6.88
C PRO A 188 7.75 10.83 7.96
N ARG A 189 7.29 12.00 8.46
CA ARG A 189 5.95 12.08 9.03
C ARG A 189 4.95 11.58 7.99
N ASN A 190 3.84 11.00 8.39
CA ASN A 190 2.85 10.52 7.43
C ASN A 190 2.11 11.70 6.78
N PHE A 191 2.65 12.18 5.65
CA PHE A 191 2.13 13.31 4.89
C PHE A 191 1.27 12.92 3.68
N ASP A 192 1.41 11.70 3.25
CA ASP A 192 0.78 11.19 2.04
C ASP A 192 0.55 9.68 2.23
N ARG A 193 1.29 8.84 1.54
CA ARG A 193 1.05 7.39 1.46
C ARG A 193 1.93 6.55 2.36
N THR A 194 3.02 7.12 2.86
CA THR A 194 4.02 6.43 3.68
C THR A 194 4.44 7.29 4.84
N GLY A 195 4.83 6.68 5.94
CA GLY A 195 5.33 7.43 7.07
C GLY A 195 5.06 6.79 8.42
N ALA A 196 5.35 7.56 9.47
CA ALA A 196 5.18 7.13 10.84
C ALA A 196 4.39 8.15 11.67
N ILE A 197 3.45 7.67 12.49
CA ILE A 197 2.75 8.44 13.50
C ILE A 197 2.80 7.64 14.81
N GLY A 198 3.51 8.17 15.81
CA GLY A 198 3.71 7.44 17.06
C GLY A 198 4.34 6.07 16.83
N LYS A 199 3.61 4.99 17.11
CA LYS A 199 4.02 3.59 16.87
C LYS A 199 3.38 2.96 15.65
N TYR A 200 2.63 3.71 14.89
CA TYR A 200 2.09 3.27 13.61
C TYR A 200 3.07 3.60 12.50
N PHE A 201 3.33 2.61 11.64
CA PHE A 201 4.16 2.73 10.45
C PHE A 201 3.39 2.18 9.26
N PHE A 202 3.24 2.99 8.21
CA PHE A 202 2.81 2.51 6.90
C PHE A 202 3.97 2.66 5.92
N VAL A 203 4.31 1.58 5.25
CA VAL A 203 5.57 1.41 4.53
C VAL A 203 5.28 1.06 3.10
N SER A 204 5.17 2.09 2.27
CA SER A 204 4.95 1.96 0.84
C SER A 204 6.05 2.66 0.05
N GLN A 205 6.30 2.21 -1.18
CA GLN A 205 7.33 2.79 -2.06
C GLN A 205 8.71 2.90 -1.40
N TRP A 206 9.08 1.94 -0.58
CA TRP A 206 10.10 2.00 0.47
C TRP A 206 11.46 1.38 0.10
N PHE A 207 11.47 0.48 -0.87
CA PHE A 207 12.68 -0.19 -1.35
C PHE A 207 13.12 0.39 -2.69
N PRO A 208 14.42 0.28 -3.06
CA PRO A 208 14.88 0.67 -4.39
C PRO A 208 14.21 -0.19 -5.47
N LYS A 209 13.23 0.37 -6.16
CA LYS A 209 12.41 -0.34 -7.14
C LYS A 209 12.96 -0.14 -8.55
N LEU A 210 13.14 -1.22 -9.30
CA LEU A 210 13.58 -1.14 -10.70
C LEU A 210 12.50 -0.47 -11.54
N GLY A 211 12.90 0.47 -12.40
CA GLY A 211 12.03 1.08 -13.39
C GLY A 211 11.59 0.08 -14.45
N VAL A 212 10.55 0.42 -15.21
CA VAL A 212 10.08 -0.39 -16.34
C VAL A 212 10.96 -0.16 -17.55
N PHE A 213 11.33 -1.23 -18.24
CA PHE A 213 12.07 -1.21 -19.50
C PHE A 213 11.23 -1.82 -20.60
N ASP A 214 10.83 -1.01 -21.54
CA ASP A 214 9.96 -1.39 -22.65
C ASP A 214 10.68 -1.31 -24.02
N GLN A 215 9.91 -1.29 -25.10
CA GLN A 215 10.45 -1.23 -26.47
C GLN A 215 11.19 0.09 -26.77
N ALA A 216 10.85 1.18 -26.06
CA ALA A 216 11.48 2.49 -26.21
C ALA A 216 12.68 2.67 -25.27
N GLY A 217 12.91 1.76 -24.35
CA GLY A 217 13.94 1.84 -23.32
C GLY A 217 13.34 1.98 -21.91
N TRP A 218 14.01 2.73 -21.05
CA TRP A 218 13.54 2.95 -19.67
C TRP A 218 12.39 3.95 -19.63
N THR A 219 11.20 3.49 -19.27
CA THR A 219 10.06 4.30 -18.87
C THR A 219 10.07 4.43 -17.36
N ALA A 220 10.83 5.40 -16.86
CA ALA A 220 11.03 5.64 -15.44
C ALA A 220 11.08 7.14 -15.19
N HIS A 221 10.09 7.64 -14.46
CA HIS A 221 9.85 9.05 -14.17
C HIS A 221 10.28 9.41 -12.75
N GLN A 222 10.55 10.69 -12.52
CA GLN A 222 10.61 11.25 -11.18
C GLN A 222 9.26 11.11 -10.48
N PHE A 223 9.20 11.27 -9.16
CA PHE A 223 7.93 11.23 -8.46
C PHE A 223 7.24 12.60 -8.50
N PHE A 224 6.05 12.66 -9.06
CA PHE A 224 5.21 13.84 -9.20
C PHE A 224 4.06 13.84 -8.19
N ALA A 225 3.60 15.04 -7.79
CA ALA A 225 2.57 15.18 -6.75
C ALA A 225 1.18 14.69 -7.14
N ASN A 226 0.90 14.63 -8.44
CA ASN A 226 -0.38 14.22 -9.00
C ASN A 226 -0.22 13.03 -9.95
N SER A 227 0.71 12.13 -9.64
CA SER A 227 0.89 10.89 -10.40
C SER A 227 0.98 9.71 -9.44
N GLU A 228 0.59 8.57 -9.95
CA GLU A 228 0.77 7.29 -9.33
C GLU A 228 2.10 6.65 -9.78
N PHE A 229 2.20 5.34 -9.74
CA PHE A 229 3.43 4.59 -9.93
C PHE A 229 3.38 3.72 -11.17
N TYR A 230 4.57 3.29 -11.63
CA TYR A 230 4.66 2.34 -12.72
C TYR A 230 5.76 1.32 -12.46
N SER A 231 5.42 0.03 -12.48
CA SER A 231 6.33 -1.06 -12.19
C SER A 231 5.93 -2.33 -12.93
N ASP A 232 6.91 -3.19 -13.19
CA ASP A 232 6.71 -4.52 -13.75
C ASP A 232 6.14 -5.49 -12.71
N PHE A 233 5.31 -6.44 -13.17
CA PHE A 233 4.90 -7.58 -12.35
C PHE A 233 6.08 -8.49 -12.00
N GLY A 234 6.00 -9.06 -10.80
CA GLY A 234 7.01 -9.98 -10.31
C GLY A 234 6.55 -10.81 -9.13
N HIS A 235 7.52 -11.54 -8.59
CA HIS A 235 7.40 -12.32 -7.37
C HIS A 235 8.15 -11.61 -6.25
N TYR A 236 7.49 -11.44 -5.12
CA TYR A 236 8.05 -10.80 -3.92
C TYR A 236 8.12 -11.83 -2.78
N ASP A 237 9.31 -11.99 -2.20
CA ASP A 237 9.58 -12.75 -0.97
C ASP A 237 10.22 -11.80 0.04
N VAL A 238 9.43 -11.35 1.02
CA VAL A 238 9.82 -10.25 1.90
C VAL A 238 9.83 -10.69 3.36
N ARG A 239 10.95 -10.47 4.02
CA ARG A 239 11.17 -10.74 5.44
C ARG A 239 11.31 -9.41 6.18
N MET A 240 10.32 -9.12 7.01
CA MET A 240 10.21 -7.88 7.80
C MET A 240 10.50 -8.19 9.27
N THR A 241 11.56 -7.62 9.81
CA THR A 241 11.92 -7.74 11.23
C THR A 241 11.43 -6.50 11.98
N VAL A 242 10.54 -6.72 12.94
CA VAL A 242 9.91 -5.69 13.78
C VAL A 242 10.03 -6.04 15.26
N PRO A 243 9.75 -5.13 16.21
CA PRO A 243 9.72 -5.47 17.63
C PRO A 243 8.74 -6.60 17.94
N THR A 244 9.10 -7.49 18.85
CA THR A 244 8.23 -8.59 19.28
C THR A 244 6.89 -8.06 19.83
N GLY A 245 5.79 -8.68 19.40
CA GLY A 245 4.43 -8.30 19.78
C GLY A 245 3.78 -7.27 18.85
N TRP A 246 4.52 -6.70 17.89
CA TRP A 246 3.90 -5.83 16.88
C TRP A 246 3.19 -6.67 15.81
N MET A 247 2.01 -6.19 15.38
CA MET A 247 1.31 -6.81 14.27
C MET A 247 1.87 -6.29 12.94
N VAL A 248 1.95 -7.19 11.96
CA VAL A 248 2.34 -6.84 10.59
C VAL A 248 1.20 -7.17 9.65
N GLY A 249 0.82 -6.21 8.79
CA GLY A 249 0.01 -6.45 7.60
C GLY A 249 0.84 -6.14 6.38
N ALA A 250 0.72 -6.95 5.31
CA ALA A 250 1.52 -6.74 4.12
C ALA A 250 0.83 -7.29 2.86
N THR A 251 1.35 -6.89 1.70
CA THR A 251 1.05 -7.53 0.41
C THR A 251 1.28 -9.04 0.51
N GLY A 252 0.29 -9.82 0.06
CA GLY A 252 0.40 -11.27 -0.06
C GLY A 252 0.10 -12.05 1.23
N VAL A 253 0.70 -13.21 1.33
CA VAL A 253 0.40 -14.22 2.35
C VAL A 253 1.56 -14.39 3.32
N GLU A 254 1.27 -14.32 4.63
CA GLU A 254 2.26 -14.63 5.67
C GLU A 254 2.62 -16.13 5.62
N GLN A 255 3.87 -16.43 5.30
CA GLN A 255 4.38 -17.79 5.21
C GLN A 255 4.97 -18.29 6.53
N SER A 256 5.57 -17.39 7.29
CA SER A 256 6.15 -17.71 8.59
C SER A 256 6.31 -16.48 9.47
N LYS A 257 6.35 -16.75 10.77
CA LYS A 257 6.64 -15.79 11.84
C LYS A 257 7.62 -16.43 12.80
N ALA A 258 8.79 -15.81 12.99
CA ALA A 258 9.86 -16.34 13.84
C ALA A 258 10.30 -15.32 14.88
N ASP A 259 10.27 -15.70 16.14
CA ASP A 259 10.89 -14.92 17.23
C ASP A 259 12.41 -15.07 17.15
N ASN A 260 13.14 -13.97 17.09
CA ASN A 260 14.59 -13.95 16.99
C ASN A 260 15.29 -14.06 18.35
N GLY A 261 14.57 -14.08 19.47
CA GLY A 261 15.11 -14.20 20.82
C GLY A 261 15.83 -12.93 21.35
N ASN A 262 15.80 -11.84 20.59
CA ASN A 262 16.46 -10.57 20.90
C ASN A 262 15.49 -9.38 21.04
N GLY A 263 14.20 -9.67 21.25
CA GLY A 263 13.14 -8.66 21.32
C GLY A 263 12.59 -8.26 19.95
N THR A 264 12.94 -8.98 18.87
CA THR A 264 12.39 -8.80 17.55
C THR A 264 11.76 -10.09 17.01
N THR A 265 10.84 -9.93 16.06
CA THR A 265 10.18 -11.01 15.34
C THR A 265 10.30 -10.75 13.85
N THR A 266 10.65 -11.78 13.08
CA THR A 266 10.68 -11.71 11.62
C THR A 266 9.44 -12.34 11.03
N HIS A 267 8.73 -11.60 10.20
CA HIS A 267 7.56 -12.01 9.45
C HIS A 267 7.96 -12.17 7.97
N ARG A 268 7.66 -13.32 7.36
CA ARG A 268 7.90 -13.55 5.94
C ARG A 268 6.59 -13.58 5.19
N TYR A 269 6.46 -12.71 4.21
CA TYR A 269 5.32 -12.65 3.29
C TYR A 269 5.78 -12.94 1.86
N VAL A 270 4.92 -13.61 1.11
CA VAL A 270 5.21 -13.97 -0.28
C VAL A 270 3.99 -13.69 -1.14
N GLN A 271 4.22 -13.09 -2.32
CA GLN A 271 3.21 -12.91 -3.33
C GLN A 271 3.83 -12.90 -4.74
N GLY A 272 3.22 -13.63 -5.66
CA GLY A 272 3.48 -13.54 -7.10
C GLY A 272 2.41 -12.73 -7.81
N ASP A 273 2.67 -12.41 -9.06
CA ASP A 273 1.76 -11.65 -9.93
C ASP A 273 1.32 -10.30 -9.36
N VAL A 274 2.26 -9.59 -8.69
CA VAL A 274 2.07 -8.24 -8.18
C VAL A 274 3.23 -7.34 -8.64
N HIS A 275 2.97 -6.05 -8.73
CA HIS A 275 3.95 -5.07 -9.20
C HIS A 275 4.45 -4.12 -8.10
N ASP A 276 3.98 -4.32 -6.87
CA ASP A 276 4.44 -3.59 -5.69
C ASP A 276 4.30 -4.43 -4.43
N PHE A 277 4.94 -3.95 -3.35
CA PHE A 277 4.86 -4.56 -2.03
C PHE A 277 4.79 -3.47 -0.96
N ALA A 278 3.66 -3.36 -0.29
CA ALA A 278 3.48 -2.48 0.86
C ALA A 278 3.26 -3.29 2.14
N TRP A 279 3.54 -2.67 3.28
CA TRP A 279 3.29 -3.27 4.58
C TRP A 279 3.04 -2.22 5.65
N THR A 280 2.46 -2.63 6.75
CA THR A 280 2.20 -1.80 7.93
C THR A 280 2.54 -2.55 9.19
N THR A 281 2.85 -1.82 10.25
CA THR A 281 3.04 -2.40 11.57
C THR A 281 2.66 -1.44 12.69
N SER A 282 2.05 -1.98 13.74
CA SER A 282 1.75 -1.27 14.97
C SER A 282 1.54 -2.29 16.12
N PRO A 283 1.89 -1.96 17.36
CA PRO A 283 1.52 -2.76 18.53
C PRO A 283 0.06 -2.57 18.93
N ASP A 284 -0.59 -1.51 18.47
CA ASP A 284 -1.88 -1.06 18.96
C ASP A 284 -3.06 -1.51 18.06
N PHE A 285 -2.80 -2.15 16.92
CA PHE A 285 -3.84 -2.63 16.02
C PHE A 285 -4.79 -3.63 16.69
N ILE A 286 -6.07 -3.49 16.37
CA ILE A 286 -7.08 -4.52 16.56
C ILE A 286 -7.29 -5.26 15.26
N GLU A 287 -7.07 -6.56 15.26
CA GLU A 287 -7.28 -7.40 14.09
C GLU A 287 -8.70 -7.98 14.06
N ARG A 288 -9.32 -7.97 12.89
CA ARG A 288 -10.54 -8.71 12.56
C ARG A 288 -10.32 -9.48 11.26
N ARG A 289 -11.01 -10.62 11.11
CA ARG A 289 -10.93 -11.46 9.91
C ARG A 289 -12.31 -11.90 9.49
N GLN A 290 -12.53 -11.93 8.18
CA GLN A 290 -13.75 -12.44 7.58
C GLN A 290 -13.41 -13.08 6.24
N ALA A 291 -13.95 -14.27 5.99
CA ALA A 291 -13.86 -14.88 4.66
C ALA A 291 -14.91 -14.28 3.75
N PHE A 292 -14.52 -13.90 2.54
CA PHE A 292 -15.43 -13.69 1.43
C PHE A 292 -15.55 -14.99 0.63
N ASP A 293 -16.75 -15.53 0.54
CA ASP A 293 -17.06 -16.78 -0.16
C ASP A 293 -18.22 -16.55 -1.11
N GLN A 294 -17.98 -16.79 -2.39
CA GLN A 294 -18.98 -16.68 -3.44
C GLN A 294 -18.96 -17.95 -4.29
N PRO A 295 -20.12 -18.64 -4.50
CA PRO A 295 -20.17 -19.87 -5.27
C PRO A 295 -19.49 -19.74 -6.64
N GLY A 296 -18.60 -20.69 -6.94
CA GLY A 296 -17.87 -20.75 -8.22
C GLY A 296 -16.69 -19.78 -8.33
N ARG A 297 -16.29 -19.13 -7.24
CA ARG A 297 -15.13 -18.23 -7.18
C ARG A 297 -14.14 -18.64 -6.09
N PRO A 298 -12.85 -18.24 -6.18
CA PRO A 298 -11.91 -18.45 -5.10
C PRO A 298 -12.37 -17.75 -3.82
N GLN A 299 -12.18 -18.40 -2.68
CA GLN A 299 -12.38 -17.77 -1.38
C GLN A 299 -11.28 -16.74 -1.11
N VAL A 300 -11.65 -15.58 -0.58
CA VAL A 300 -10.71 -14.51 -0.19
C VAL A 300 -10.75 -14.33 1.31
N GLN A 301 -9.58 -14.39 1.96
CA GLN A 301 -9.44 -14.09 3.38
C GLN A 301 -9.26 -12.59 3.56
N MET A 302 -10.31 -11.90 3.98
CA MET A 302 -10.25 -10.48 4.32
C MET A 302 -9.70 -10.31 5.73
N ARG A 303 -8.70 -9.46 5.87
CA ARG A 303 -8.05 -9.11 7.13
C ARG A 303 -8.16 -7.61 7.34
N LEU A 304 -8.64 -7.18 8.50
CA LEU A 304 -8.81 -5.78 8.84
C LEU A 304 -7.95 -5.44 10.06
N LEU A 305 -7.08 -4.45 9.90
CA LEU A 305 -6.23 -3.89 10.96
C LEU A 305 -6.77 -2.52 11.33
N LEU A 306 -7.43 -2.41 12.47
CA LEU A 306 -8.14 -1.21 12.94
C LEU A 306 -7.38 -0.51 14.05
N GLN A 307 -7.54 0.80 14.11
CA GLN A 307 -7.28 1.54 15.35
C GLN A 307 -8.33 1.16 16.42
N PRO A 308 -7.94 1.11 17.71
CA PRO A 308 -8.84 0.70 18.79
C PRO A 308 -10.15 1.48 18.85
N GLU A 309 -10.11 2.78 18.58
CA GLU A 309 -11.27 3.68 18.60
C GLU A 309 -12.28 3.38 17.50
N HIS A 310 -11.85 2.74 16.40
CA HIS A 310 -12.70 2.41 15.25
C HIS A 310 -13.18 0.95 15.25
N ALA A 311 -12.90 0.18 16.31
CA ALA A 311 -13.23 -1.25 16.38
C ALA A 311 -14.71 -1.58 16.11
N HIS A 312 -15.60 -0.65 16.41
CA HIS A 312 -17.05 -0.79 16.19
C HIS A 312 -17.49 -0.68 14.72
N LEU A 313 -16.58 -0.24 13.82
CA LEU A 313 -16.86 -0.05 12.39
C LEU A 313 -16.41 -1.25 11.53
N ALA A 314 -15.89 -2.32 12.13
CA ALA A 314 -15.31 -3.46 11.42
C ALA A 314 -16.26 -4.07 10.37
N GLU A 315 -17.54 -4.28 10.72
CA GLU A 315 -18.54 -4.86 9.81
C GLU A 315 -18.76 -3.99 8.56
N ARG A 316 -18.66 -2.68 8.71
CA ARG A 316 -18.82 -1.72 7.61
C ARG A 316 -17.64 -1.78 6.64
N HIS A 317 -16.41 -1.92 7.13
CA HIS A 317 -15.23 -2.15 6.30
C HIS A 317 -15.37 -3.45 5.50
N PHE A 318 -15.74 -4.54 6.14
CA PHE A 318 -15.95 -5.81 5.43
C PHE A 318 -17.08 -5.75 4.41
N ALA A 319 -18.15 -4.99 4.70
CA ALA A 319 -19.26 -4.83 3.77
C ALA A 319 -18.83 -4.11 2.48
N GLY A 320 -18.02 -3.03 2.57
CA GLY A 320 -17.46 -2.32 1.43
C GLY A 320 -16.55 -3.22 0.58
N ALA A 321 -15.60 -3.92 1.20
CA ALA A 321 -14.70 -4.84 0.51
C ALA A 321 -15.44 -6.01 -0.14
N ALA A 322 -16.40 -6.60 0.56
CA ALA A 322 -17.21 -7.70 0.02
C ALA A 322 -18.07 -7.25 -1.18
N ALA A 323 -18.57 -6.00 -1.16
CA ALA A 323 -19.30 -5.44 -2.29
C ALA A 323 -18.40 -5.31 -3.53
N ALA A 324 -17.18 -4.77 -3.39
CA ALA A 324 -16.21 -4.72 -4.48
C ALA A 324 -15.88 -6.12 -5.02
N LEU A 325 -15.45 -7.03 -4.15
CA LEU A 325 -15.11 -8.41 -4.54
C LEU A 325 -16.26 -9.12 -5.27
N LYS A 326 -17.49 -8.88 -4.82
CA LYS A 326 -18.69 -9.46 -5.43
C LYS A 326 -18.94 -8.89 -6.82
N TYR A 327 -19.17 -7.59 -6.90
CA TYR A 327 -19.69 -6.98 -8.12
C TYR A 327 -18.61 -6.81 -9.19
N TYR A 328 -17.40 -6.41 -8.82
CA TYR A 328 -16.29 -6.40 -9.77
C TYR A 328 -15.98 -7.82 -10.22
N GLY A 329 -16.00 -8.75 -9.29
CA GLY A 329 -15.86 -10.16 -9.60
C GLY A 329 -16.91 -10.67 -10.61
N GLU A 330 -18.16 -10.22 -10.51
CA GLU A 330 -19.25 -10.59 -11.44
C GLU A 330 -19.10 -9.92 -12.82
N TRP A 331 -18.62 -8.68 -12.85
CA TRP A 331 -18.58 -7.90 -14.08
C TRP A 331 -17.28 -8.05 -14.88
N TYR A 332 -16.16 -8.22 -14.20
CA TYR A 332 -14.84 -8.15 -14.81
C TYR A 332 -13.98 -9.40 -14.64
N GLY A 333 -14.36 -10.31 -13.76
CA GLY A 333 -13.61 -11.53 -13.46
C GLY A 333 -13.31 -11.66 -11.98
N ALA A 334 -13.06 -12.89 -11.51
CA ALA A 334 -12.83 -13.14 -10.09
C ALA A 334 -11.54 -12.47 -9.62
N TYR A 335 -11.56 -11.94 -8.39
CA TYR A 335 -10.34 -11.58 -7.68
C TYR A 335 -9.44 -12.81 -7.51
N THR A 336 -8.19 -12.71 -7.87
CA THR A 336 -7.31 -13.87 -8.06
C THR A 336 -6.40 -14.16 -6.87
N TYR A 337 -6.23 -13.19 -5.97
CA TYR A 337 -5.38 -13.37 -4.79
C TYR A 337 -6.15 -13.97 -3.62
N PRO A 338 -5.48 -14.77 -2.75
CA PRO A 338 -6.16 -15.46 -1.64
C PRO A 338 -6.46 -14.56 -0.45
N THR A 339 -5.85 -13.37 -0.39
CA THR A 339 -5.96 -12.45 0.75
C THR A 339 -6.27 -11.04 0.31
N LEU A 340 -6.92 -10.27 1.21
CA LEU A 340 -7.13 -8.84 1.08
C LEU A 340 -7.00 -8.21 2.47
N THR A 341 -6.01 -7.34 2.65
CA THR A 341 -5.75 -6.66 3.92
C THR A 341 -6.24 -5.21 3.85
N ILE A 342 -7.11 -4.84 4.76
CA ILE A 342 -7.64 -3.49 4.93
C ILE A 342 -6.94 -2.87 6.14
N VAL A 343 -6.43 -1.68 6.01
CA VAL A 343 -5.73 -0.96 7.09
C VAL A 343 -6.44 0.36 7.38
N ASP A 344 -6.89 0.50 8.61
CA ASP A 344 -7.42 1.77 9.11
C ASP A 344 -6.27 2.57 9.73
N PRO A 345 -5.81 3.67 9.10
CA PRO A 345 -4.73 4.50 9.62
C PRO A 345 -5.19 5.33 10.83
N PRO A 346 -4.27 5.75 11.72
CA PRO A 346 -4.63 6.55 12.89
C PRO A 346 -5.07 7.96 12.51
N TYR A 347 -5.76 8.61 13.43
CA TYR A 347 -6.07 10.03 13.33
C TYR A 347 -4.82 10.85 13.02
N GLN A 348 -4.96 11.87 12.18
CA GLN A 348 -3.87 12.69 11.62
C GLN A 348 -2.99 11.99 10.57
N SER A 349 -3.30 10.77 10.18
CA SER A 349 -2.74 10.22 8.95
C SER A 349 -3.37 10.92 7.75
N GLU A 350 -2.56 11.38 6.81
CA GLU A 350 -3.05 11.91 5.54
C GLU A 350 -3.23 10.79 4.49
N SER A 351 -3.01 9.55 4.91
CA SER A 351 -3.27 8.33 4.13
C SER A 351 -4.75 7.97 4.24
N GLY A 352 -5.62 8.71 3.58
CA GLY A 352 -7.07 8.50 3.63
C GLY A 352 -7.48 7.16 3.03
N GLY A 353 -7.25 7.01 1.74
CA GLY A 353 -7.35 5.78 0.97
C GLY A 353 -6.10 5.68 0.09
N MET A 354 -5.58 4.49 -0.09
CA MET A 354 -4.47 4.20 -1.00
C MET A 354 -4.33 2.70 -1.21
N GLU A 355 -4.31 2.34 -2.45
CA GLU A 355 -4.23 0.99 -2.95
C GLU A 355 -2.78 0.50 -3.06
N TYR A 356 -2.60 -0.78 -2.73
CA TYR A 356 -1.43 -1.60 -3.05
C TYR A 356 -1.91 -3.04 -3.31
N PRO A 357 -1.20 -3.84 -4.09
CA PRO A 357 -1.65 -5.20 -4.35
C PRO A 357 -1.93 -5.97 -3.05
N THR A 358 -3.14 -6.45 -2.87
CA THR A 358 -3.66 -7.21 -1.73
C THR A 358 -3.68 -6.52 -0.36
N ILE A 359 -3.33 -5.24 -0.29
CA ILE A 359 -3.40 -4.40 0.91
C ILE A 359 -3.73 -2.97 0.52
N PHE A 360 -4.61 -2.31 1.26
CA PHE A 360 -4.90 -0.90 1.05
C PHE A 360 -5.21 -0.20 2.37
N THR A 361 -5.06 1.13 2.39
CA THR A 361 -5.53 1.94 3.53
C THR A 361 -6.97 2.38 3.29
N ALA A 362 -7.76 2.46 4.35
CA ALA A 362 -9.10 3.02 4.33
C ALA A 362 -9.33 3.79 5.62
N GLY A 363 -9.03 5.07 5.60
CA GLY A 363 -9.16 5.96 6.74
C GLY A 363 -10.60 6.12 7.17
N THR A 364 -10.83 6.07 8.46
CA THR A 364 -12.15 6.17 9.04
C THR A 364 -12.26 7.42 9.92
N ARG A 365 -13.36 8.14 9.81
CA ARG A 365 -13.63 9.25 10.72
C ARG A 365 -14.10 8.70 12.07
N TRP A 366 -13.67 9.32 13.15
CA TRP A 366 -14.11 8.97 14.51
C TRP A 366 -15.63 8.91 14.65
N LEU A 367 -16.34 9.84 14.01
CA LEU A 367 -17.79 9.83 13.94
C LEU A 367 -18.23 9.50 12.52
N SER A 368 -18.60 8.24 12.30
CA SER A 368 -19.18 7.75 11.05
C SER A 368 -20.60 7.24 11.31
N PRO A 369 -21.63 8.14 11.26
CA PRO A 369 -23.02 7.73 11.43
C PRO A 369 -23.43 6.64 10.45
N ALA A 370 -24.38 5.79 10.83
CA ALA A 370 -24.86 4.70 9.97
C ALA A 370 -25.45 5.19 8.62
N GLN A 371 -25.78 6.46 8.52
CA GLN A 371 -26.31 7.10 7.31
C GLN A 371 -25.21 7.78 6.46
N SER A 372 -23.96 7.80 6.94
CA SER A 372 -22.83 8.27 6.13
C SER A 372 -22.29 7.14 5.27
N ASN A 373 -21.63 7.49 4.16
CA ASN A 373 -20.98 6.51 3.27
C ASN A 373 -19.59 6.09 3.75
N ASP A 374 -19.06 6.70 4.80
CA ASP A 374 -17.80 6.34 5.41
C ASP A 374 -18.02 5.28 6.50
N PRO A 375 -17.24 4.18 6.52
CA PRO A 375 -16.07 3.89 5.67
C PRO A 375 -16.37 3.14 4.36
N GLU A 376 -17.61 2.72 4.09
CA GLU A 376 -17.93 1.80 2.98
C GLU A 376 -17.46 2.33 1.63
N TYR A 377 -17.59 3.63 1.37
CA TYR A 377 -17.20 4.22 0.08
C TYR A 377 -15.69 4.10 -0.16
N VAL A 378 -14.88 4.57 0.80
CA VAL A 378 -13.42 4.49 0.68
C VAL A 378 -12.97 3.03 0.55
N VAL A 379 -13.52 2.13 1.36
CA VAL A 379 -13.19 0.70 1.27
C VAL A 379 -13.60 0.09 -0.07
N LEU A 380 -14.76 0.48 -0.61
CA LEU A 380 -15.22 0.02 -1.93
C LEU A 380 -14.26 0.49 -3.02
N HIS A 381 -13.87 1.77 -3.00
CA HIS A 381 -12.96 2.38 -3.95
C HIS A 381 -11.59 1.70 -3.93
N GLU A 382 -10.96 1.61 -2.76
CA GLU A 382 -9.63 0.99 -2.62
C GLU A 382 -9.63 -0.52 -2.91
N ALA A 383 -10.73 -1.21 -2.59
CA ALA A 383 -10.90 -2.60 -2.99
C ALA A 383 -11.13 -2.75 -4.49
N GLY A 384 -11.68 -1.74 -5.16
CA GLY A 384 -11.85 -1.69 -6.61
C GLY A 384 -10.52 -1.61 -7.35
N HIS A 385 -9.56 -0.85 -6.82
CA HIS A 385 -8.19 -0.81 -7.32
C HIS A 385 -7.45 -2.16 -7.26
N GLN A 386 -7.93 -3.13 -6.52
CA GLN A 386 -7.38 -4.48 -6.60
C GLN A 386 -7.61 -5.11 -7.98
N PHE A 387 -8.57 -4.60 -8.74
CA PHE A 387 -8.86 -4.97 -10.13
C PHE A 387 -8.18 -4.02 -11.11
N TRP A 388 -8.44 -2.70 -10.98
CA TRP A 388 -7.87 -1.62 -11.81
C TRP A 388 -6.66 -1.01 -11.10
N TYR A 389 -5.51 -1.48 -11.30
CA TYR A 389 -4.19 -1.32 -10.73
C TYR A 389 -3.61 -2.68 -10.32
N GLY A 390 -4.19 -3.38 -9.33
CA GLY A 390 -3.61 -4.62 -8.77
C GLY A 390 -3.52 -5.76 -9.77
N MET A 391 -4.63 -6.14 -10.42
CA MET A 391 -4.67 -7.23 -11.42
C MET A 391 -4.44 -6.74 -12.84
N VAL A 392 -4.88 -5.53 -13.18
CA VAL A 392 -4.72 -4.92 -14.51
C VAL A 392 -3.97 -3.61 -14.32
N ALA A 393 -2.63 -3.69 -14.28
CA ALA A 393 -1.77 -2.54 -14.14
C ALA A 393 -1.59 -1.80 -15.47
N ASN A 394 -1.26 -0.52 -15.38
CA ASN A 394 -0.94 0.36 -16.48
C ASN A 394 0.19 1.31 -16.09
N ASN A 395 0.65 2.12 -17.03
CA ASN A 395 1.53 3.25 -16.74
C ASN A 395 0.69 4.40 -16.17
N GLU A 396 0.57 4.45 -14.85
CA GLU A 396 -0.28 5.43 -14.16
C GLU A 396 0.32 6.84 -14.18
N VAL A 397 1.63 6.97 -14.40
CA VAL A 397 2.26 8.29 -14.57
C VAL A 397 1.73 8.99 -15.83
N GLU A 398 1.52 8.24 -16.90
CA GLU A 398 1.09 8.77 -18.19
C GLU A 398 -0.40 8.59 -18.46
N HIS A 399 -1.02 7.57 -17.87
CA HIS A 399 -2.39 7.13 -18.16
C HIS A 399 -3.22 6.85 -16.92
N GLY A 400 -3.13 7.72 -15.89
CA GLY A 400 -3.81 7.54 -14.60
C GLY A 400 -5.34 7.33 -14.68
N TRP A 401 -5.98 7.74 -15.78
CA TRP A 401 -7.42 7.50 -15.98
C TRP A 401 -7.80 6.02 -16.15
N LEU A 402 -6.85 5.15 -16.51
CA LEU A 402 -7.07 3.71 -16.62
C LEU A 402 -7.20 3.06 -15.24
N ASP A 403 -6.60 3.66 -14.25
CA ASP A 403 -6.71 3.30 -12.86
C ASP A 403 -7.91 4.02 -12.22
N GLU A 404 -7.79 5.28 -11.87
CA GLU A 404 -8.79 6.07 -11.15
C GLU A 404 -10.11 6.20 -11.90
N GLY A 405 -10.08 6.56 -13.19
CA GLY A 405 -11.30 6.82 -13.95
C GLY A 405 -12.16 5.59 -14.20
N ILE A 406 -11.53 4.42 -14.42
CA ILE A 406 -12.28 3.16 -14.58
C ILE A 406 -12.78 2.68 -13.21
N ASN A 407 -11.99 2.85 -12.16
CA ASN A 407 -12.39 2.48 -10.82
C ASN A 407 -13.58 3.32 -10.34
N GLU A 408 -13.54 4.66 -10.46
CA GLU A 408 -14.64 5.57 -10.14
C GLU A 408 -15.94 5.24 -10.90
N PHE A 409 -15.83 4.88 -12.18
CA PHE A 409 -17.00 4.41 -12.94
C PHE A 409 -17.56 3.11 -12.36
N SER A 410 -16.69 2.20 -11.96
CA SER A 410 -17.08 0.87 -11.49
C SER A 410 -17.68 0.93 -10.08
N ASP A 411 -17.11 1.72 -9.18
CA ASP A 411 -17.65 1.86 -7.84
C ASP A 411 -18.97 2.64 -7.81
N SER A 412 -19.16 3.64 -8.69
CA SER A 412 -20.47 4.29 -8.90
C SER A 412 -21.56 3.26 -9.30
N ARG A 413 -21.21 2.26 -10.13
CA ARG A 413 -22.13 1.16 -10.46
C ARG A 413 -22.42 0.28 -9.23
N VAL A 414 -21.39 -0.06 -8.42
CA VAL A 414 -21.62 -0.86 -7.20
C VAL A 414 -22.50 -0.08 -6.23
N GLN A 415 -22.25 1.19 -6.02
CA GLN A 415 -23.07 2.03 -5.15
C GLN A 415 -24.54 2.00 -5.56
N SER A 416 -24.82 2.08 -6.86
CA SER A 416 -26.20 2.08 -7.37
C SER A 416 -26.96 0.77 -7.13
N VAL A 417 -26.27 -0.35 -6.93
CA VAL A 417 -26.88 -1.68 -6.78
C VAL A 417 -26.74 -2.28 -5.38
N ALA A 418 -25.70 -1.91 -4.64
CA ALA A 418 -25.36 -2.52 -3.34
C ALA A 418 -25.57 -1.59 -2.16
N LEU A 419 -25.24 -0.33 -2.30
CA LEU A 419 -25.38 0.67 -1.27
C LEU A 419 -26.67 1.44 -1.57
N GLN A 420 -27.72 1.14 -0.84
CA GLN A 420 -29.05 1.75 -1.06
C GLN A 420 -29.03 3.29 -1.05
N PRO A 421 -29.92 3.96 -1.82
CA PRO A 421 -29.91 5.42 -2.04
C PRO A 421 -30.33 6.28 -0.83
N ASN A 422 -30.03 5.87 0.37
CA ASN A 422 -30.22 6.67 1.57
C ASN A 422 -29.07 7.63 1.86
N TYR A 423 -28.11 7.66 0.96
CA TYR A 423 -26.97 8.54 1.05
C TYR A 423 -27.31 9.85 0.36
N LEU A 424 -27.49 10.90 1.15
CA LEU A 424 -27.50 12.26 0.65
C LEU A 424 -26.10 12.55 0.10
N VAL A 425 -26.02 12.74 -1.19
CA VAL A 425 -24.83 13.26 -1.88
C VAL A 425 -24.58 14.69 -1.40
#